data_a94aec34301d2b6f27ab727c1ed29cae
#
_entry.id   a94aec34301d2b6f27ab727c1ed29cae
#
_cell.length_a   1.000
_cell.length_b   1.000
_cell.length_c   1.000
_cell.angle_alpha   90.00
_cell.angle_beta   90.00
_cell.angle_gamma   90.00
#
_symmetry.space_group_name_H-M   'P 1'
#
loop_
_entity.id
_entity.type
_entity.pdbx_description
1 polymer ?
#
loop_
_entity_poly.entity_id
_entity_poly.type
_entity_poly.pdbx_seq_one_letter_code
_entity_poly.pdbx_strand_id
1 'polypeptide(L)'
;MQSIRSKVIIWLIKNRHLFEFKLRPDVIDEKFSVTKFREGVKKASARMKMPEDVKVERFKINDINAEWIIPENPKEGKVLLYIHGGGFISGSCDSHRMHVAKFARGTQMKSLVFDYRLAPEHPFPAGLEDCVDTYTWLLDQDYENNDIIVGGESAGGTLTLSLLLALKERNIGFPKAAFSISPVTDLRCRADSFTYNAKNDIAPTGTWDFWMKHYIADNDPTLPLLSPQMGNYEGLPPMLVCVGTHEIHLDDCIHVAKKAEEDGVEVTLSQWKNMVHAFPMMSPLFPEAKQAMDDICEFAIRHISND
;
A
#
# COMPACT_ATOMS: atom_id res chain seq x y z
N MET A 1 10.88 22.90 0.50
CA MET A 1 12.23 22.62 1.12
C MET A 1 12.00 21.57 2.19
N GLN A 2 12.84 20.53 2.30
CA GLN A 2 12.67 19.48 3.31
C GLN A 2 12.80 20.05 4.74
N SER A 3 11.84 19.71 5.63
CA SER A 3 11.82 20.19 7.02
C SER A 3 12.98 19.61 7.84
N ILE A 4 13.41 20.33 8.87
CA ILE A 4 14.44 19.82 9.80
C ILE A 4 13.95 18.57 10.51
N ARG A 5 12.67 18.51 10.83
CA ARG A 5 12.04 17.39 11.54
C ARG A 5 12.10 16.11 10.71
N SER A 6 11.77 16.16 9.41
CA SER A 6 11.90 15.00 8.54
C SER A 6 13.35 14.56 8.35
N LYS A 7 14.29 15.51 8.22
CA LYS A 7 15.72 15.18 8.13
C LYS A 7 16.20 14.37 9.34
N VAL A 8 15.85 14.81 10.55
CA VAL A 8 16.24 14.13 11.79
C VAL A 8 15.60 12.74 11.88
N ILE A 9 14.29 12.63 11.62
CA ILE A 9 13.58 11.35 11.72
C ILE A 9 14.09 10.35 10.67
N ILE A 10 14.26 10.78 9.42
CA ILE A 10 14.80 9.93 8.37
C ILE A 10 16.24 9.51 8.68
N TRP A 11 17.06 10.42 9.21
CA TRP A 11 18.41 10.09 9.64
C TRP A 11 18.42 9.04 10.76
N LEU A 12 17.56 9.14 11.76
CA LEU A 12 17.41 8.14 12.83
C LEU A 12 17.01 6.77 12.27
N ILE A 13 16.05 6.74 11.33
CA ILE A 13 15.60 5.48 10.70
C ILE A 13 16.74 4.85 9.88
N LYS A 14 17.48 5.63 9.10
CA LYS A 14 18.62 5.15 8.31
C LYS A 14 19.76 4.63 9.16
N ASN A 15 20.00 5.27 10.29
CA ASN A 15 21.10 4.93 11.20
C ASN A 15 20.64 4.09 12.41
N ARG A 16 19.52 3.37 12.28
CA ARG A 16 18.96 2.53 13.38
C ARG A 16 19.94 1.48 13.91
N HIS A 17 20.92 1.06 13.11
CA HIS A 17 21.98 0.14 13.51
C HIS A 17 22.92 0.74 14.60
N LEU A 18 22.97 2.07 14.74
CA LEU A 18 23.74 2.76 15.78
C LEU A 18 23.01 2.76 17.14
N PHE A 19 21.72 2.37 17.17
CA PHE A 19 20.91 2.37 18.38
C PHE A 19 20.59 0.93 18.79
N GLU A 20 20.55 0.65 20.08
CA GLU A 20 20.24 -0.71 20.62
C GLU A 20 18.84 -1.21 20.25
N PHE A 21 17.94 -0.32 19.79
CA PHE A 21 16.59 -0.66 19.37
C PHE A 21 16.55 -1.11 17.91
N LYS A 22 17.01 -2.31 17.61
CA LYS A 22 16.88 -2.92 16.28
C LYS A 22 15.43 -3.39 16.07
N LEU A 23 14.58 -2.49 15.56
CA LEU A 23 13.20 -2.81 15.21
C LEU A 23 13.08 -3.67 13.93
N ARG A 24 14.12 -3.68 13.09
CA ARG A 24 14.22 -4.45 11.84
C ARG A 24 15.63 -5.00 11.69
N PRO A 25 15.81 -6.16 11.03
CA PRO A 25 17.12 -6.67 10.69
C PRO A 25 17.84 -5.69 9.74
N ASP A 26 19.15 -5.68 9.76
CA ASP A 26 19.99 -4.88 8.84
C ASP A 26 20.13 -5.57 7.47
N VAL A 27 20.04 -6.90 7.45
CA VAL A 27 20.13 -7.76 6.27
C VAL A 27 19.03 -8.82 6.34
N ILE A 28 18.41 -9.08 5.20
CA ILE A 28 17.49 -10.21 5.00
C ILE A 28 18.20 -11.22 4.10
N ASP A 29 18.48 -12.38 4.63
CA ASP A 29 19.13 -13.51 3.96
C ASP A 29 18.35 -14.81 4.14
N GLU A 30 18.90 -15.94 3.72
CA GLU A 30 18.30 -17.26 3.84
C GLU A 30 17.98 -17.71 5.29
N LYS A 31 18.60 -17.07 6.30
CA LYS A 31 18.35 -17.33 7.72
C LYS A 31 17.21 -16.49 8.28
N PHE A 32 16.65 -15.60 7.47
CA PHE A 32 15.54 -14.75 7.88
C PHE A 32 14.28 -15.58 8.17
N SER A 33 13.74 -15.39 9.36
CA SER A 33 12.51 -16.09 9.78
C SER A 33 11.29 -15.20 9.58
N VAL A 34 10.48 -15.50 8.58
CA VAL A 34 9.20 -14.83 8.32
C VAL A 34 8.28 -14.88 9.55
N THR A 35 8.20 -16.03 10.22
CA THR A 35 7.38 -16.22 11.42
C THR A 35 7.80 -15.25 12.55
N LYS A 36 9.10 -15.21 12.87
CA LYS A 36 9.61 -14.29 13.90
C LYS A 36 9.40 -12.83 13.52
N PHE A 37 9.54 -12.50 12.23
CA PHE A 37 9.30 -11.16 11.73
C PHE A 37 7.82 -10.77 11.93
N ARG A 38 6.88 -11.61 11.52
CA ARG A 38 5.44 -11.40 11.72
C ARG A 38 5.07 -11.27 13.21
N GLU A 39 5.64 -12.10 14.07
CA GLU A 39 5.46 -11.98 15.53
C GLU A 39 5.97 -10.63 16.07
N GLY A 40 7.11 -10.16 15.58
CA GLY A 40 7.66 -8.84 15.92
C GLY A 40 6.74 -7.71 15.51
N VAL A 41 6.22 -7.74 14.28
CA VAL A 41 5.23 -6.79 13.76
C VAL A 41 3.97 -6.80 14.63
N LYS A 42 3.43 -7.97 14.93
CA LYS A 42 2.24 -8.14 15.78
C LYS A 42 2.45 -7.56 17.20
N LYS A 43 3.59 -7.84 17.83
CA LYS A 43 3.94 -7.30 19.15
C LYS A 43 4.07 -5.76 19.14
N ALA A 44 4.64 -5.20 18.07
CA ALA A 44 4.76 -3.75 17.92
C ALA A 44 3.38 -3.10 17.76
N SER A 45 2.52 -3.67 16.92
CA SER A 45 1.17 -3.17 16.65
C SER A 45 0.26 -3.21 17.88
N ALA A 46 0.38 -4.24 18.71
CA ALA A 46 -0.42 -4.38 19.94
C ALA A 46 -0.18 -3.24 20.96
N ARG A 47 0.90 -2.47 20.81
CA ARG A 47 1.22 -1.31 21.66
C ARG A 47 0.61 0.00 21.15
N MET A 48 0.08 0.00 19.93
CA MET A 48 -0.52 1.17 19.33
C MET A 48 -1.95 1.36 19.86
N LYS A 49 -2.26 2.56 20.33
CA LYS A 49 -3.61 2.90 20.79
C LYS A 49 -4.40 3.50 19.66
N MET A 50 -5.61 3.00 19.44
CA MET A 50 -6.56 3.58 18.49
C MET A 50 -6.99 4.98 18.95
N PRO A 51 -7.23 5.92 18.01
CA PRO A 51 -7.89 7.17 18.32
C PRO A 51 -9.29 6.92 18.89
N GLU A 52 -9.73 7.75 19.85
CA GLU A 52 -11.03 7.60 20.51
C GLU A 52 -12.22 7.88 19.57
N ASP A 53 -11.98 8.66 18.52
CA ASP A 53 -12.94 9.05 17.49
C ASP A 53 -13.04 8.05 16.33
N VAL A 54 -12.50 6.83 16.51
CA VAL A 54 -12.54 5.76 15.50
C VAL A 54 -13.01 4.46 16.12
N LYS A 55 -14.10 3.91 15.60
CA LYS A 55 -14.62 2.60 15.98
C LYS A 55 -14.03 1.50 15.10
N VAL A 56 -13.75 0.34 15.67
CA VAL A 56 -13.27 -0.86 14.96
C VAL A 56 -14.31 -1.97 15.10
N GLU A 57 -14.77 -2.51 13.97
CA GLU A 57 -15.65 -3.66 13.93
C GLU A 57 -14.95 -4.81 13.21
N ARG A 58 -14.79 -5.95 13.91
CA ARG A 58 -14.12 -7.15 13.40
C ARG A 58 -15.13 -8.15 12.91
N PHE A 59 -14.86 -8.73 11.74
CA PHE A 59 -15.69 -9.76 11.14
C PHE A 59 -14.88 -10.62 10.17
N LYS A 60 -15.55 -11.46 9.39
CA LYS A 60 -14.92 -12.24 8.33
C LYS A 60 -15.64 -12.04 7.02
N ILE A 61 -14.85 -12.01 5.94
CA ILE A 61 -15.32 -12.15 4.57
C ILE A 61 -14.91 -13.56 4.16
N ASN A 62 -15.87 -14.47 4.05
CA ASN A 62 -15.60 -15.90 3.95
C ASN A 62 -14.68 -16.35 5.12
N ASP A 63 -13.45 -16.79 4.82
CA ASP A 63 -12.46 -17.17 5.85
C ASP A 63 -11.43 -16.07 6.15
N ILE A 64 -11.49 -14.93 5.45
CA ILE A 64 -10.55 -13.82 5.57
C ILE A 64 -10.98 -12.93 6.75
N ASN A 65 -10.08 -12.67 7.70
CA ASN A 65 -10.34 -11.69 8.74
C ASN A 65 -10.39 -10.29 8.14
N ALA A 66 -11.35 -9.51 8.54
CA ALA A 66 -11.54 -8.16 8.07
C ALA A 66 -11.96 -7.23 9.22
N GLU A 67 -11.67 -5.94 9.04
CA GLU A 67 -12.05 -4.91 9.99
C GLU A 67 -12.64 -3.70 9.27
N TRP A 68 -13.77 -3.24 9.77
CA TRP A 68 -14.22 -1.90 9.50
C TRP A 68 -13.54 -0.92 10.45
N ILE A 69 -12.97 0.11 9.88
CA ILE A 69 -12.42 1.27 10.59
C ILE A 69 -13.35 2.46 10.30
N ILE A 70 -14.11 2.85 11.31
CA ILE A 70 -15.27 3.76 11.16
C ILE A 70 -14.95 5.07 11.88
N PRO A 71 -14.82 6.21 11.18
CA PRO A 71 -14.66 7.51 11.80
C PRO A 71 -15.97 7.95 12.49
N GLU A 72 -15.91 8.98 13.34
CA GLU A 72 -17.06 9.43 14.13
C GLU A 72 -18.27 9.85 13.28
N ASN A 73 -18.03 10.52 12.15
CA ASN A 73 -19.09 10.99 11.23
C ASN A 73 -18.82 10.49 9.80
N PRO A 74 -19.03 9.18 9.53
CA PRO A 74 -18.72 8.63 8.22
C PRO A 74 -19.67 9.17 7.13
N LYS A 75 -19.13 9.44 5.94
CA LYS A 75 -19.93 9.68 4.75
C LYS A 75 -20.76 8.43 4.46
N GLU A 76 -22.08 8.58 4.41
CA GLU A 76 -22.99 7.48 4.16
C GLU A 76 -22.78 6.91 2.74
N GLY A 77 -22.84 5.59 2.62
CA GLY A 77 -22.70 4.88 1.36
C GLY A 77 -21.32 4.93 0.71
N LYS A 78 -20.31 5.57 1.32
CA LYS A 78 -18.96 5.67 0.74
C LYS A 78 -17.93 4.86 1.53
N VAL A 79 -17.04 4.16 0.81
CA VAL A 79 -16.09 3.23 1.41
C VAL A 79 -14.69 3.36 0.80
N LEU A 80 -13.68 3.22 1.65
CA LEU A 80 -12.30 3.01 1.24
C LEU A 80 -11.94 1.53 1.47
N LEU A 81 -11.63 0.79 0.42
CA LEU A 81 -10.99 -0.52 0.51
C LEU A 81 -9.48 -0.32 0.59
N TYR A 82 -8.88 -0.69 1.73
CA TYR A 82 -7.45 -0.51 1.96
C TYR A 82 -6.70 -1.84 1.96
N ILE A 83 -5.74 -1.96 1.07
CA ILE A 83 -4.88 -3.13 0.91
C ILE A 83 -3.54 -2.84 1.59
N HIS A 84 -3.22 -3.59 2.64
CA HIS A 84 -2.05 -3.32 3.45
C HIS A 84 -0.73 -3.74 2.77
N GLY A 85 0.36 -3.06 3.13
CA GLY A 85 1.71 -3.43 2.73
C GLY A 85 2.33 -4.55 3.56
N GLY A 86 3.64 -4.75 3.38
CA GLY A 86 4.40 -5.74 4.13
C GLY A 86 5.13 -6.75 3.25
N GLY A 87 5.42 -6.37 1.98
CA GLY A 87 6.23 -7.16 1.05
C GLY A 87 5.59 -8.47 0.64
N PHE A 88 4.26 -8.56 0.68
CA PHE A 88 3.47 -9.77 0.40
C PHE A 88 3.70 -10.93 1.41
N ILE A 89 4.63 -10.77 2.36
CA ILE A 89 4.99 -11.81 3.34
C ILE A 89 4.58 -11.46 4.76
N SER A 90 4.13 -10.25 5.01
CA SER A 90 3.70 -9.77 6.33
C SER A 90 2.62 -8.71 6.20
N GLY A 91 2.12 -8.23 7.32
CA GLY A 91 1.01 -7.30 7.37
C GLY A 91 -0.26 -8.00 7.86
N SER A 92 -1.19 -7.22 8.33
CA SER A 92 -2.50 -7.67 8.81
C SER A 92 -3.37 -6.48 9.20
N CYS A 93 -4.65 -6.71 9.46
CA CYS A 93 -5.53 -5.75 10.10
C CYS A 93 -4.89 -5.15 11.37
N ASP A 94 -4.32 -5.99 12.24
CA ASP A 94 -3.68 -5.54 13.49
C ASP A 94 -2.55 -4.55 13.23
N SER A 95 -1.70 -4.79 12.23
CA SER A 95 -0.53 -3.96 11.96
C SER A 95 -0.85 -2.67 11.22
N HIS A 96 -1.95 -2.62 10.47
CA HIS A 96 -2.29 -1.47 9.62
C HIS A 96 -3.50 -0.66 10.10
N ARG A 97 -4.24 -1.17 11.07
CA ARG A 97 -5.42 -0.48 11.66
C ARG A 97 -5.17 0.99 11.96
N MET A 98 -4.02 1.31 12.57
CA MET A 98 -3.66 2.70 12.89
C MET A 98 -3.40 3.58 11.65
N HIS A 99 -2.87 2.98 10.59
CA HIS A 99 -2.66 3.68 9.32
C HIS A 99 -4.00 3.90 8.62
N VAL A 100 -4.84 2.87 8.56
CA VAL A 100 -6.19 2.96 7.98
C VAL A 100 -7.07 3.96 8.74
N ALA A 101 -6.92 4.06 10.06
CA ALA A 101 -7.62 5.07 10.86
C ALA A 101 -7.28 6.51 10.43
N LYS A 102 -6.06 6.78 9.98
CA LYS A 102 -5.70 8.11 9.45
C LYS A 102 -6.45 8.43 8.16
N PHE A 103 -6.56 7.46 7.25
CA PHE A 103 -7.34 7.60 6.03
C PHE A 103 -8.83 7.72 6.33
N ALA A 104 -9.39 6.87 7.21
CA ALA A 104 -10.80 6.94 7.60
C ALA A 104 -11.15 8.33 8.15
N ARG A 105 -10.30 8.89 9.03
CA ARG A 105 -10.47 10.25 9.57
C ARG A 105 -10.29 11.33 8.52
N GLY A 106 -9.27 11.20 7.67
CA GLY A 106 -8.96 12.20 6.64
C GLY A 106 -10.01 12.27 5.54
N THR A 107 -10.57 11.13 5.13
CA THR A 107 -11.60 11.04 4.08
C THR A 107 -13.02 11.11 4.61
N GLN A 108 -13.22 10.86 5.90
CA GLN A 108 -14.53 10.60 6.51
C GLN A 108 -15.27 9.44 5.84
N MET A 109 -14.53 8.47 5.28
CA MET A 109 -15.12 7.24 4.74
C MET A 109 -14.93 6.07 5.70
N LYS A 110 -15.94 5.21 5.80
CA LYS A 110 -15.80 3.90 6.40
C LYS A 110 -14.74 3.15 5.62
N SER A 111 -13.72 2.62 6.28
CA SER A 111 -12.57 1.98 5.62
C SER A 111 -12.52 0.50 5.97
N LEU A 112 -12.38 -0.34 4.94
CA LEU A 112 -12.25 -1.78 5.07
C LEU A 112 -10.79 -2.17 4.92
N VAL A 113 -10.23 -2.90 5.89
CA VAL A 113 -8.93 -3.56 5.82
C VAL A 113 -9.11 -5.05 6.09
N PHE A 114 -8.31 -5.91 5.46
CA PHE A 114 -8.48 -7.36 5.53
C PHE A 114 -7.14 -8.08 5.47
N ASP A 115 -7.10 -9.32 6.01
CA ASP A 115 -5.92 -10.17 6.08
C ASP A 115 -5.86 -11.05 4.83
N TYR A 116 -5.37 -10.52 3.70
CA TYR A 116 -5.16 -11.36 2.51
C TYR A 116 -4.07 -12.40 2.74
N ARG A 117 -4.16 -13.54 2.06
CA ARG A 117 -3.19 -14.64 2.15
C ARG A 117 -1.79 -14.22 1.74
N LEU A 118 -0.80 -14.56 2.57
CA LEU A 118 0.58 -14.11 2.46
C LEU A 118 1.51 -15.22 1.96
N ALA A 119 2.52 -14.84 1.20
CA ALA A 119 3.66 -15.68 0.89
C ALA A 119 4.57 -15.84 2.14
N PRO A 120 5.37 -16.89 2.27
CA PRO A 120 5.56 -17.97 1.29
C PRO A 120 4.47 -19.04 1.30
N GLU A 121 3.59 -19.08 2.31
CA GLU A 121 2.56 -20.12 2.45
C GLU A 121 1.56 -20.08 1.29
N HIS A 122 1.26 -18.88 0.81
CA HIS A 122 0.31 -18.60 -0.26
C HIS A 122 0.91 -17.58 -1.24
N PRO A 123 1.77 -18.02 -2.17
CA PRO A 123 2.35 -17.13 -3.18
C PRO A 123 1.29 -16.61 -4.15
N PHE A 124 1.71 -15.81 -5.11
CA PHE A 124 0.83 -15.36 -6.20
C PHE A 124 0.13 -16.55 -6.87
N PRO A 125 -1.18 -16.45 -7.17
CA PRO A 125 -2.02 -15.23 -7.10
C PRO A 125 -2.85 -15.10 -5.83
N ALA A 126 -2.61 -15.88 -4.77
CA ALA A 126 -3.53 -16.03 -3.64
C ALA A 126 -3.96 -14.68 -3.01
N GLY A 127 -3.00 -13.80 -2.70
CA GLY A 127 -3.31 -12.49 -2.12
C GLY A 127 -4.09 -11.57 -3.06
N LEU A 128 -3.85 -11.67 -4.37
CA LEU A 128 -4.61 -10.91 -5.38
C LEU A 128 -6.05 -11.44 -5.50
N GLU A 129 -6.24 -12.76 -5.47
CA GLU A 129 -7.59 -13.35 -5.47
C GLU A 129 -8.40 -12.86 -4.26
N ASP A 130 -7.76 -12.82 -3.08
CA ASP A 130 -8.42 -12.29 -1.87
C ASP A 130 -8.79 -10.80 -2.00
N CYS A 131 -7.99 -10.01 -2.74
CA CYS A 131 -8.33 -8.62 -3.04
C CYS A 131 -9.55 -8.53 -3.97
N VAL A 132 -9.62 -9.37 -5.00
CA VAL A 132 -10.78 -9.42 -5.92
C VAL A 132 -12.03 -9.89 -5.18
N ASP A 133 -11.91 -10.95 -4.37
CA ASP A 133 -13.02 -11.48 -3.59
C ASP A 133 -13.56 -10.43 -2.59
N THR A 134 -12.66 -9.69 -1.93
CA THR A 134 -13.04 -8.63 -0.99
C THR A 134 -13.72 -7.45 -1.71
N TYR A 135 -13.22 -7.06 -2.88
CA TYR A 135 -13.86 -6.02 -3.70
C TYR A 135 -15.26 -6.46 -4.17
N THR A 136 -15.38 -7.69 -4.68
CA THR A 136 -16.67 -8.24 -5.10
C THR A 136 -17.63 -8.36 -3.92
N TRP A 137 -17.15 -8.77 -2.74
CA TRP A 137 -17.95 -8.79 -1.53
C TRP A 137 -18.51 -7.41 -1.17
N LEU A 138 -17.76 -6.31 -1.37
CA LEU A 138 -18.32 -4.96 -1.18
C LEU A 138 -19.50 -4.68 -2.11
N LEU A 139 -19.41 -5.11 -3.38
CA LEU A 139 -20.53 -4.97 -4.33
C LEU A 139 -21.76 -5.77 -3.88
N ASP A 140 -21.55 -6.95 -3.26
CA ASP A 140 -22.61 -7.77 -2.67
C ASP A 140 -23.20 -7.17 -1.37
N GLN A 141 -22.55 -6.15 -0.78
CA GLN A 141 -23.05 -5.40 0.39
C GLN A 141 -23.70 -4.06 0.01
N ASP A 142 -24.29 -4.00 -1.17
CA ASP A 142 -25.02 -2.83 -1.70
C ASP A 142 -24.16 -1.57 -1.93
N TYR A 143 -22.80 -1.68 -1.97
CA TYR A 143 -21.95 -0.61 -2.48
C TYR A 143 -21.88 -0.68 -4.01
N GLU A 144 -22.05 0.46 -4.66
CA GLU A 144 -21.81 0.56 -6.09
C GLU A 144 -20.32 0.83 -6.38
N ASN A 145 -19.87 0.56 -7.60
CA ASN A 145 -18.48 0.85 -8.01
C ASN A 145 -18.10 2.31 -7.75
N ASN A 146 -19.02 3.25 -7.96
CA ASN A 146 -18.86 4.68 -7.73
C ASN A 146 -18.79 5.07 -6.24
N ASP A 147 -19.08 4.15 -5.34
CA ASP A 147 -19.00 4.36 -3.89
C ASP A 147 -17.65 3.93 -3.30
N ILE A 148 -16.82 3.29 -4.10
CA ILE A 148 -15.59 2.64 -3.63
C ILE A 148 -14.36 3.41 -4.11
N ILE A 149 -13.48 3.74 -3.16
CA ILE A 149 -12.08 4.09 -3.43
C ILE A 149 -11.22 2.89 -3.02
N VAL A 150 -10.23 2.54 -3.82
CA VAL A 150 -9.26 1.49 -3.46
C VAL A 150 -7.90 2.13 -3.23
N GLY A 151 -7.18 1.71 -2.20
CA GLY A 151 -5.83 2.19 -1.98
C GLY A 151 -4.96 1.26 -1.16
N GLY A 152 -3.65 1.47 -1.24
CA GLY A 152 -2.69 0.68 -0.48
C GLY A 152 -1.28 1.25 -0.56
N GLU A 153 -0.38 0.71 0.28
CA GLU A 153 1.01 1.10 0.29
C GLU A 153 1.95 -0.09 0.07
N SER A 154 3.12 0.16 -0.54
CA SER A 154 4.15 -0.86 -0.77
C SER A 154 3.56 -2.06 -1.55
N ALA A 155 3.67 -3.28 -1.04
CA ALA A 155 3.02 -4.47 -1.61
C ALA A 155 1.49 -4.29 -1.79
N GLY A 156 0.82 -3.61 -0.86
CA GLY A 156 -0.60 -3.26 -0.98
C GLY A 156 -0.86 -2.25 -2.09
N GLY A 157 0.08 -1.34 -2.33
CA GLY A 157 0.04 -0.42 -3.48
C GLY A 157 0.19 -1.16 -4.81
N THR A 158 1.07 -2.17 -4.87
CA THR A 158 1.20 -3.08 -6.02
C THR A 158 -0.10 -3.85 -6.24
N LEU A 159 -0.65 -4.46 -5.17
CA LEU A 159 -1.92 -5.20 -5.23
C LEU A 159 -3.11 -4.31 -5.64
N THR A 160 -3.09 -3.02 -5.28
CA THR A 160 -4.10 -2.05 -5.74
C THR A 160 -4.08 -1.94 -7.27
N LEU A 161 -2.90 -1.77 -7.87
CA LEU A 161 -2.76 -1.71 -9.33
C LEU A 161 -3.09 -3.06 -10.00
N SER A 162 -2.62 -4.17 -9.41
CA SER A 162 -2.94 -5.52 -9.88
C SER A 162 -4.43 -5.83 -9.79
N LEU A 163 -5.12 -5.36 -8.74
CA LEU A 163 -6.57 -5.48 -8.61
C LEU A 163 -7.29 -4.77 -9.76
N LEU A 164 -6.93 -3.53 -10.11
CA LEU A 164 -7.54 -2.82 -11.24
C LEU A 164 -7.40 -3.59 -12.54
N LEU A 165 -6.21 -4.16 -12.80
CA LEU A 165 -5.96 -5.00 -13.98
C LEU A 165 -6.78 -6.30 -13.94
N ALA A 166 -6.89 -6.95 -12.79
CA ALA A 166 -7.68 -8.17 -12.61
C ALA A 166 -9.19 -7.91 -12.79
N LEU A 167 -9.70 -6.77 -12.29
CA LEU A 167 -11.09 -6.36 -12.52
C LEU A 167 -11.36 -6.15 -14.01
N LYS A 168 -10.41 -5.53 -14.75
CA LYS A 168 -10.50 -5.37 -16.20
C LYS A 168 -10.55 -6.71 -16.92
N GLU A 169 -9.63 -7.62 -16.63
CA GLU A 169 -9.59 -8.95 -17.24
C GLU A 169 -10.87 -9.76 -17.01
N ARG A 170 -11.50 -9.57 -15.83
CA ARG A 170 -12.73 -10.28 -15.42
C ARG A 170 -14.03 -9.57 -15.79
N ASN A 171 -13.95 -8.39 -16.43
CA ASN A 171 -15.08 -7.54 -16.75
C ASN A 171 -15.93 -7.19 -15.52
N ILE A 172 -15.28 -6.95 -14.39
CA ILE A 172 -15.88 -6.43 -13.16
C ILE A 172 -15.78 -4.90 -13.21
N GLY A 173 -16.80 -4.18 -12.73
CA GLY A 173 -16.78 -2.72 -12.70
C GLY A 173 -15.66 -2.18 -11.82
N PHE A 174 -15.13 -0.99 -12.15
CA PHE A 174 -14.00 -0.39 -11.44
C PHE A 174 -14.45 0.49 -10.27
N PRO A 175 -13.61 0.64 -9.22
CA PRO A 175 -13.83 1.66 -8.20
C PRO A 175 -13.82 3.06 -8.82
N LYS A 176 -14.35 4.04 -8.12
CA LYS A 176 -14.40 5.45 -8.59
C LYS A 176 -13.01 6.04 -8.85
N ALA A 177 -12.04 5.71 -8.00
CA ALA A 177 -10.63 6.06 -8.16
C ALA A 177 -9.75 5.10 -7.31
N ALA A 178 -8.44 5.12 -7.54
CA ALA A 178 -7.49 4.37 -6.75
C ALA A 178 -6.26 5.20 -6.38
N PHE A 179 -5.62 4.89 -5.23
CA PHE A 179 -4.31 5.44 -4.92
C PHE A 179 -3.32 4.35 -4.52
N SER A 180 -2.07 4.55 -4.91
CA SER A 180 -0.98 3.63 -4.62
C SER A 180 0.22 4.40 -4.07
N ILE A 181 0.70 3.98 -2.88
CA ILE A 181 1.81 4.63 -2.19
C ILE A 181 3.02 3.72 -2.28
N SER A 182 4.09 4.20 -2.91
CA SER A 182 5.37 3.49 -3.03
C SER A 182 5.25 2.05 -3.56
N PRO A 183 4.46 1.78 -4.64
CA PRO A 183 4.36 0.42 -5.18
C PRO A 183 5.68 -0.04 -5.80
N VAL A 184 5.94 -1.34 -5.77
CA VAL A 184 6.86 -2.00 -6.68
C VAL A 184 6.05 -2.48 -7.89
N THR A 185 6.37 -2.02 -9.09
CA THR A 185 5.54 -2.26 -10.27
C THR A 185 6.18 -3.16 -11.33
N ASP A 186 7.48 -3.42 -11.19
CA ASP A 186 8.21 -4.48 -11.89
C ASP A 186 8.89 -5.38 -10.85
N LEU A 187 8.31 -6.56 -10.61
CA LEU A 187 8.80 -7.49 -9.58
C LEU A 187 10.17 -8.11 -9.91
N ARG A 188 10.73 -7.83 -11.08
CA ARG A 188 12.12 -8.18 -11.43
C ARG A 188 13.13 -7.23 -10.77
N CYS A 189 12.65 -6.11 -10.18
CA CYS A 189 13.46 -5.10 -9.47
C CYS A 189 14.62 -4.56 -10.33
N ARG A 190 14.35 -4.19 -11.59
CA ARG A 190 15.36 -3.78 -12.60
C ARG A 190 15.45 -2.29 -12.85
N ALA A 191 14.59 -1.48 -12.23
CA ALA A 191 14.63 -0.03 -12.37
C ALA A 191 15.95 0.54 -11.83
N ASP A 192 16.50 1.59 -12.47
CA ASP A 192 17.78 2.18 -12.11
C ASP A 192 17.80 2.69 -10.66
N SER A 193 16.65 3.10 -10.14
CA SER A 193 16.50 3.54 -8.75
C SER A 193 16.83 2.45 -7.72
N PHE A 194 16.73 1.17 -8.05
CA PHE A 194 17.20 0.09 -7.18
C PHE A 194 18.72 0.17 -6.93
N THR A 195 19.47 0.76 -7.88
CA THR A 195 20.92 0.97 -7.77
C THR A 195 21.26 2.32 -7.15
N TYR A 196 20.79 3.44 -7.74
CA TYR A 196 21.23 4.76 -7.29
C TYR A 196 20.60 5.20 -5.96
N ASN A 197 19.44 4.66 -5.59
CA ASN A 197 18.81 4.92 -4.30
C ASN A 197 19.08 3.86 -3.22
N ALA A 198 19.81 2.80 -3.51
CA ALA A 198 20.08 1.71 -2.56
C ALA A 198 20.58 2.18 -1.18
N LYS A 199 21.42 3.25 -1.15
CA LYS A 199 21.92 3.86 0.10
C LYS A 199 20.97 4.87 0.72
N ASN A 200 19.97 5.33 -0.03
CA ASN A 200 19.00 6.33 0.40
C ASN A 200 17.75 5.70 0.97
N ASP A 201 17.42 4.51 0.56
CA ASP A 201 16.25 3.78 1.03
C ASP A 201 16.41 3.28 2.47
N ILE A 202 15.28 2.98 3.10
CA ILE A 202 15.21 2.48 4.49
C ILE A 202 15.01 0.97 4.58
N ALA A 203 14.81 0.29 3.45
CA ALA A 203 14.68 -1.15 3.41
C ALA A 203 16.02 -1.84 3.77
N PRO A 204 16.01 -2.95 4.54
CA PRO A 204 17.21 -3.75 4.76
C PRO A 204 17.77 -4.32 3.45
N THR A 205 19.08 -4.53 3.39
CA THR A 205 19.70 -5.19 2.25
C THR A 205 19.14 -6.61 2.05
N GLY A 206 18.91 -7.02 0.80
CA GLY A 206 18.38 -8.34 0.45
C GLY A 206 16.85 -8.48 0.64
N THR A 207 16.17 -7.44 1.14
CA THR A 207 14.72 -7.45 1.36
C THR A 207 13.96 -7.85 0.11
N TRP A 208 14.26 -7.20 -1.01
CA TRP A 208 13.49 -7.34 -2.25
C TRP A 208 13.73 -8.68 -2.92
N ASP A 209 14.99 -9.15 -2.97
CA ASP A 209 15.32 -10.46 -3.53
C ASP A 209 14.61 -11.59 -2.77
N PHE A 210 14.60 -11.51 -1.44
CA PHE A 210 13.93 -12.50 -0.61
C PHE A 210 12.41 -12.46 -0.78
N TRP A 211 11.78 -11.27 -0.74
CA TRP A 211 10.33 -11.14 -0.79
C TRP A 211 9.79 -11.48 -2.17
N MET A 212 10.43 -10.98 -3.24
CA MET A 212 10.00 -11.29 -4.60
C MET A 212 10.12 -12.78 -4.91
N LYS A 213 11.23 -13.42 -4.49
CA LYS A 213 11.39 -14.88 -4.65
C LYS A 213 10.23 -15.66 -4.05
N HIS A 214 9.78 -15.29 -2.86
CA HIS A 214 8.70 -16.00 -2.17
C HIS A 214 7.30 -15.66 -2.71
N TYR A 215 7.09 -14.44 -3.15
CA TYR A 215 5.77 -14.04 -3.68
C TYR A 215 5.57 -14.49 -5.13
N ILE A 216 6.58 -14.35 -5.97
CA ILE A 216 6.51 -14.78 -7.38
C ILE A 216 6.45 -16.31 -7.48
N ALA A 217 7.21 -17.02 -6.64
CA ALA A 217 7.40 -18.48 -6.72
C ALA A 217 7.79 -18.92 -8.13
N ASP A 218 7.04 -19.86 -8.72
CA ASP A 218 7.33 -20.42 -10.06
C ASP A 218 6.63 -19.65 -11.20
N ASN A 219 6.03 -18.49 -10.93
CA ASN A 219 5.33 -17.72 -11.95
C ASN A 219 6.29 -16.84 -12.77
N ASP A 220 5.88 -16.47 -13.98
CA ASP A 220 6.60 -15.50 -14.80
C ASP A 220 6.48 -14.08 -14.18
N PRO A 221 7.58 -13.46 -13.74
CA PRO A 221 7.54 -12.14 -13.15
C PRO A 221 7.11 -11.02 -14.10
N THR A 222 6.96 -11.29 -15.39
CA THR A 222 6.48 -10.33 -16.39
C THR A 222 4.96 -10.33 -16.55
N LEU A 223 4.25 -11.22 -15.87
CA LEU A 223 2.78 -11.23 -15.89
C LEU A 223 2.23 -9.88 -15.40
N PRO A 224 1.30 -9.23 -16.11
CA PRO A 224 0.73 -7.93 -15.73
C PRO A 224 0.13 -7.91 -14.32
N LEU A 225 -0.46 -9.01 -13.88
CA LEU A 225 -1.04 -9.12 -12.53
C LEU A 225 0.02 -9.28 -11.42
N LEU A 226 1.26 -9.65 -11.77
CA LEU A 226 2.42 -9.64 -10.88
C LEU A 226 3.18 -8.33 -10.95
N SER A 227 3.49 -7.89 -12.18
CA SER A 227 4.22 -6.66 -12.48
C SER A 227 3.32 -5.67 -13.19
N PRO A 228 2.55 -4.85 -12.46
CA PRO A 228 1.54 -3.95 -13.02
C PRO A 228 2.07 -3.02 -14.11
N GLN A 229 3.36 -2.68 -14.09
CA GLN A 229 4.00 -1.89 -15.15
C GLN A 229 3.84 -2.51 -16.55
N MET A 230 3.62 -3.82 -16.64
CA MET A 230 3.41 -4.55 -17.90
C MET A 230 1.94 -4.53 -18.36
N GLY A 231 1.03 -3.96 -17.56
CA GLY A 231 -0.41 -3.97 -17.81
C GLY A 231 -0.86 -3.00 -18.89
N ASN A 232 -2.10 -3.17 -19.32
CA ASN A 232 -2.84 -2.22 -20.16
C ASN A 232 -3.82 -1.45 -19.29
N TYR A 233 -3.62 -0.14 -19.16
CA TYR A 233 -4.37 0.75 -18.29
C TYR A 233 -5.56 1.42 -18.98
N GLU A 234 -5.76 1.24 -20.29
CA GLU A 234 -6.87 1.82 -21.03
C GLU A 234 -8.23 1.57 -20.37
N GLY A 235 -8.97 2.64 -20.08
CA GLY A 235 -10.29 2.58 -19.45
C GLY A 235 -10.29 2.37 -17.94
N LEU A 236 -9.14 2.31 -17.29
CA LEU A 236 -9.05 2.24 -15.82
C LEU A 236 -9.45 3.58 -15.17
N PRO A 237 -9.87 3.57 -13.89
CA PRO A 237 -10.30 4.77 -13.19
C PRO A 237 -9.14 5.72 -12.89
N PRO A 238 -9.43 6.98 -12.50
CA PRO A 238 -8.41 7.92 -12.03
C PRO A 238 -7.51 7.35 -10.95
N MET A 239 -6.20 7.63 -11.03
CA MET A 239 -5.21 7.08 -10.11
C MET A 239 -4.29 8.14 -9.53
N LEU A 240 -3.91 7.98 -8.24
CA LEU A 240 -2.82 8.70 -7.63
C LEU A 240 -1.68 7.74 -7.29
N VAL A 241 -0.45 8.06 -7.72
CA VAL A 241 0.78 7.35 -7.34
C VAL A 241 1.64 8.29 -6.52
N CYS A 242 1.93 7.94 -5.25
CA CYS A 242 2.75 8.73 -4.35
C CYS A 242 4.08 8.05 -4.09
N VAL A 243 5.20 8.77 -4.18
CA VAL A 243 6.55 8.21 -3.98
C VAL A 243 7.54 9.24 -3.45
N GLY A 244 8.47 8.82 -2.61
CA GLY A 244 9.60 9.61 -2.17
C GLY A 244 10.81 9.48 -3.11
N THR A 245 11.54 10.58 -3.36
CA THR A 245 12.69 10.52 -4.29
C THR A 245 13.92 9.79 -3.75
N HIS A 246 13.91 9.36 -2.50
CA HIS A 246 14.94 8.50 -1.92
C HIS A 246 14.55 7.01 -1.88
N GLU A 247 13.46 6.65 -2.54
CA GLU A 247 13.02 5.25 -2.63
C GLU A 247 13.67 4.52 -3.81
N ILE A 248 13.95 3.26 -3.63
CA ILE A 248 14.37 2.37 -4.73
C ILE A 248 13.21 2.13 -5.72
N HIS A 249 11.97 2.34 -5.33
CA HIS A 249 10.77 2.22 -6.18
C HIS A 249 10.44 3.50 -6.97
N LEU A 250 11.31 4.53 -6.93
CA LEU A 250 11.03 5.81 -7.59
C LEU A 250 10.73 5.64 -9.08
N ASP A 251 11.63 4.95 -9.79
CA ASP A 251 11.48 4.80 -11.25
C ASP A 251 10.31 3.88 -11.59
N ASP A 252 10.03 2.85 -10.78
CA ASP A 252 8.84 2.00 -10.91
C ASP A 252 7.56 2.84 -10.86
N CYS A 253 7.45 3.74 -9.88
CA CYS A 253 6.30 4.63 -9.73
C CYS A 253 6.17 5.62 -10.90
N ILE A 254 7.29 6.15 -11.38
CA ILE A 254 7.31 7.05 -12.56
C ILE A 254 6.87 6.28 -13.81
N HIS A 255 7.39 5.08 -14.02
CA HIS A 255 7.09 4.27 -15.20
C HIS A 255 5.62 3.87 -15.26
N VAL A 256 5.05 3.38 -14.14
CA VAL A 256 3.64 2.98 -14.11
C VAL A 256 2.71 4.19 -14.29
N ALA A 257 3.03 5.33 -13.69
CA ALA A 257 2.25 6.55 -13.85
C ALA A 257 2.25 6.99 -15.33
N LYS A 258 3.44 7.06 -15.95
CA LYS A 258 3.59 7.42 -17.35
C LYS A 258 2.86 6.43 -18.27
N LYS A 259 2.98 5.12 -18.01
CA LYS A 259 2.28 4.08 -18.79
C LYS A 259 0.76 4.28 -18.73
N ALA A 260 0.22 4.56 -17.56
CA ALA A 260 -1.21 4.78 -17.38
C ALA A 260 -1.68 6.09 -18.08
N GLU A 261 -0.88 7.16 -18.04
CA GLU A 261 -1.14 8.40 -18.78
C GLU A 261 -1.14 8.16 -20.30
N GLU A 262 -0.16 7.40 -20.81
CA GLU A 262 -0.08 7.01 -22.23
C GLU A 262 -1.29 6.17 -22.67
N ASP A 263 -1.87 5.37 -21.78
CA ASP A 263 -3.09 4.59 -22.00
C ASP A 263 -4.38 5.43 -21.76
N GLY A 264 -4.26 6.74 -21.51
CA GLY A 264 -5.39 7.67 -21.41
C GLY A 264 -6.05 7.76 -20.03
N VAL A 265 -5.43 7.26 -18.99
CA VAL A 265 -5.94 7.37 -17.60
C VAL A 265 -5.58 8.74 -16.99
N GLU A 266 -6.50 9.31 -16.22
CA GLU A 266 -6.20 10.47 -15.36
C GLU A 266 -5.26 10.05 -14.23
N VAL A 267 -3.99 10.49 -14.24
CA VAL A 267 -2.99 10.13 -13.25
C VAL A 267 -2.48 11.35 -12.50
N THR A 268 -2.40 11.25 -11.18
CA THR A 268 -1.70 12.19 -10.31
C THR A 268 -0.42 11.52 -9.79
N LEU A 269 0.75 11.89 -10.35
CA LEU A 269 2.04 11.45 -9.82
C LEU A 269 2.57 12.44 -8.77
N SER A 270 2.54 12.03 -7.50
CA SER A 270 2.96 12.82 -6.33
C SER A 270 4.37 12.43 -5.90
N GLN A 271 5.38 13.18 -6.37
CA GLN A 271 6.79 12.95 -6.05
C GLN A 271 7.28 13.86 -4.91
N TRP A 272 7.85 13.27 -3.86
CA TRP A 272 8.28 14.01 -2.67
C TRP A 272 9.79 13.98 -2.47
N LYS A 273 10.39 15.14 -2.60
CA LYS A 273 11.85 15.31 -2.52
C LYS A 273 12.43 14.82 -1.20
N ASN A 274 13.44 13.93 -1.28
CA ASN A 274 14.18 13.34 -0.14
C ASN A 274 13.31 12.53 0.83
N MET A 275 12.09 12.14 0.45
CA MET A 275 11.27 11.25 1.25
C MET A 275 11.62 9.79 0.96
N VAL A 276 11.35 8.93 1.94
CA VAL A 276 11.68 7.51 1.98
C VAL A 276 10.44 6.64 1.83
N HIS A 277 10.62 5.33 1.71
CA HIS A 277 9.57 4.35 1.45
C HIS A 277 8.36 4.51 2.36
N ALA A 278 7.19 4.61 1.74
CA ALA A 278 5.88 4.74 2.39
C ALA A 278 5.81 5.84 3.46
N PHE A 279 6.54 6.96 3.26
CA PHE A 279 6.64 8.05 4.24
C PHE A 279 5.29 8.66 4.66
N PRO A 280 4.20 8.68 3.85
CA PRO A 280 2.90 9.17 4.30
C PRO A 280 2.38 8.42 5.53
N MET A 281 2.72 7.11 5.67
CA MET A 281 2.36 6.31 6.84
C MET A 281 2.96 6.84 8.14
N MET A 282 4.03 7.64 8.07
CA MET A 282 4.65 8.30 9.21
C MET A 282 3.91 9.57 9.68
N SER A 283 2.81 9.96 9.02
CA SER A 283 1.96 11.07 9.47
C SER A 283 1.48 10.83 10.92
N PRO A 284 1.47 11.85 11.81
CA PRO A 284 1.87 13.24 11.63
C PRO A 284 3.30 13.53 12.13
N LEU A 285 4.23 12.59 12.11
CA LEU A 285 5.57 12.73 12.72
C LEU A 285 6.36 13.93 12.14
N PHE A 286 6.13 14.26 10.87
CA PHE A 286 6.74 15.44 10.21
C PHE A 286 5.81 16.03 9.14
N PRO A 287 6.00 17.32 8.79
CA PRO A 287 5.07 18.04 7.92
C PRO A 287 4.85 17.40 6.54
N GLU A 288 5.90 16.90 5.91
CA GLU A 288 5.81 16.30 4.56
C GLU A 288 4.95 15.03 4.57
N ALA A 289 5.06 14.19 5.62
CA ALA A 289 4.23 13.00 5.76
C ALA A 289 2.77 13.38 6.00
N LYS A 290 2.52 14.43 6.80
CA LYS A 290 1.17 14.93 7.03
C LYS A 290 0.57 15.45 5.73
N GLN A 291 1.29 16.33 5.02
CA GLN A 291 0.80 16.92 3.78
C GLN A 291 0.51 15.85 2.71
N ALA A 292 1.43 14.88 2.52
CA ALA A 292 1.19 13.80 1.56
C ALA A 292 -0.03 12.94 1.93
N MET A 293 -0.25 12.68 3.22
CA MET A 293 -1.45 11.99 3.69
C MET A 293 -2.71 12.82 3.39
N ASP A 294 -2.67 14.13 3.67
CA ASP A 294 -3.78 15.04 3.40
C ASP A 294 -4.07 15.10 1.88
N ASP A 295 -3.04 15.22 1.02
CA ASP A 295 -3.19 15.26 -0.45
C ASP A 295 -3.83 13.96 -0.99
N ILE A 296 -3.47 12.79 -0.44
CA ILE A 296 -4.07 11.50 -0.81
C ILE A 296 -5.55 11.45 -0.38
N CYS A 297 -5.84 11.92 0.83
CA CYS A 297 -7.24 11.99 1.30
C CYS A 297 -8.06 12.97 0.45
N GLU A 298 -7.51 14.13 0.08
CA GLU A 298 -8.17 15.10 -0.80
C GLU A 298 -8.43 14.54 -2.19
N PHE A 299 -7.48 13.78 -2.76
CA PHE A 299 -7.69 13.05 -4.01
C PHE A 299 -8.90 12.10 -3.89
N ALA A 300 -8.95 11.28 -2.86
CA ALA A 300 -10.05 10.34 -2.64
C ALA A 300 -11.40 11.06 -2.47
N ILE A 301 -11.43 12.16 -1.70
CA ILE A 301 -12.65 12.96 -1.47
C ILE A 301 -13.12 13.60 -2.77
N ARG A 302 -12.22 14.17 -3.56
CA ARG A 302 -12.55 14.85 -4.82
C ARG A 302 -13.25 13.91 -5.80
N HIS A 303 -12.77 12.69 -5.92
CA HIS A 303 -13.36 11.73 -6.85
C HIS A 303 -14.68 11.13 -6.33
N ILE A 304 -14.78 10.86 -5.03
CA ILE A 304 -16.01 10.27 -4.45
C ILE A 304 -17.16 11.27 -4.32
N SER A 305 -16.89 12.57 -4.37
CA SER A 305 -17.89 13.64 -4.15
C SER A 305 -18.42 14.27 -5.44
N ASN A 306 -17.91 13.85 -6.60
CA ASN A 306 -18.21 14.44 -7.91
C ASN A 306 -19.40 13.72 -8.60
N ASP A 307 -20.46 13.36 -7.85
CA ASP A 307 -21.75 12.90 -8.40
C ASP A 307 -22.87 13.87 -8.03
#